data_d2eb92e88078465813d83f3cb8ceadcf
#
_entry.id   d2eb92e88078465813d83f3cb8ceadcf
#
_cell.length_a   1.000
_cell.length_b   1.000
_cell.length_c   1.000
_cell.angle_alpha   90.00
_cell.angle_beta   90.00
_cell.angle_gamma   90.00
#
_symmetry.space_group_name_H-M   'P 1'
#
loop_
_entity.id
_entity.type
_entity.pdbx_description
1 polymer ?
#
loop_
_entity_poly.entity_id
_entity_poly.type
_entity_poly.pdbx_seq_one_letter_code
_entity_poly.pdbx_strand_id
1 'polypeptide(L)'
;LRSSPTSPFGRKIKLALALLGLSDQVEIHYADTTNPEDSLRQQNPLGKIPVLVLADGSSIYDSRVILEYFDHLAGGGKLIPADPATRFPALTLAALGDGIMDAALLRRYETMMHEPGCASSKWDEMQSGKIERGLAALEKALPSETGLGVGEITVACALGYLDFRFAGAWRTSHPELVGWLERFAARCPGFAATAPK
;
A
#
# COMPACT_ATOMS: atom_id res chain seq x y z
N LEU A 1 0.80 -15.88 0.52
CA LEU A 1 0.41 -14.52 0.91
C LEU A 1 -1.11 -14.41 0.95
N ARG A 2 -1.69 -14.12 2.12
CA ARG A 2 -3.11 -13.81 2.28
C ARG A 2 -3.34 -12.35 1.89
N SER A 3 -4.20 -12.12 0.91
CA SER A 3 -4.43 -10.79 0.35
C SER A 3 -5.80 -10.71 -0.34
N SER A 4 -6.17 -9.52 -0.83
CA SER A 4 -7.32 -9.34 -1.73
C SER A 4 -6.93 -8.54 -2.98
N PRO A 5 -7.71 -8.63 -4.07
CA PRO A 5 -7.45 -7.85 -5.29
C PRO A 5 -7.51 -6.34 -5.05
N THR A 6 -8.32 -5.89 -4.10
CA THR A 6 -8.58 -4.47 -3.84
C THR A 6 -7.71 -3.87 -2.74
N SER A 7 -6.89 -4.68 -2.02
CA SER A 7 -6.06 -4.19 -0.92
C SER A 7 -4.85 -3.41 -1.43
N PRO A 8 -4.69 -2.12 -1.08
CA PRO A 8 -3.51 -1.35 -1.46
C PRO A 8 -2.25 -1.85 -0.75
N PHE A 9 -2.38 -2.31 0.50
CA PHE A 9 -1.28 -2.90 1.25
C PHE A 9 -0.84 -4.26 0.67
N GLY A 10 -1.78 -5.07 0.17
CA GLY A 10 -1.48 -6.29 -0.55
C GLY A 10 -0.85 -6.02 -1.92
N ARG A 11 -1.28 -4.96 -2.61
CA ARG A 11 -0.67 -4.52 -3.87
C ARG A 11 0.80 -4.15 -3.70
N LYS A 12 1.13 -3.44 -2.63
CA LYS A 12 2.51 -3.07 -2.27
C LYS A 12 3.43 -4.30 -2.21
N ILE A 13 2.96 -5.40 -1.58
CA ILE A 13 3.72 -6.65 -1.51
C ILE A 13 3.88 -7.30 -2.89
N LYS A 14 2.82 -7.36 -3.69
CA LYS A 14 2.87 -7.94 -5.03
C LYS A 14 3.86 -7.18 -5.95
N LEU A 15 3.90 -5.86 -5.85
CA LEU A 15 4.88 -5.04 -6.56
C LEU A 15 6.31 -5.34 -6.12
N ALA A 16 6.53 -5.42 -4.81
CA ALA A 16 7.83 -5.74 -4.24
C ALA A 16 8.32 -7.12 -4.71
N LEU A 17 7.45 -8.13 -4.69
CA LEU A 17 7.78 -9.48 -5.18
C LEU A 17 8.21 -9.45 -6.65
N ALA A 18 7.50 -8.70 -7.50
CA ALA A 18 7.85 -8.57 -8.91
C ALA A 18 9.21 -7.89 -9.11
N LEU A 19 9.49 -6.82 -8.37
CA LEU A 19 10.76 -6.09 -8.44
C LEU A 19 11.95 -6.90 -7.90
N LEU A 20 11.71 -7.73 -6.90
CA LEU A 20 12.74 -8.60 -6.30
C LEU A 20 12.95 -9.92 -7.06
N GLY A 21 12.10 -10.24 -8.05
CA GLY A 21 12.14 -11.53 -8.76
C GLY A 21 11.69 -12.71 -7.91
N LEU A 22 10.80 -12.48 -6.93
CA LEU A 22 10.31 -13.48 -5.99
C LEU A 22 8.86 -13.91 -6.25
N SER A 23 8.24 -13.45 -7.32
CA SER A 23 6.81 -13.70 -7.61
C SER A 23 6.47 -15.20 -7.65
N ASP A 24 7.32 -16.02 -8.26
CA ASP A 24 7.10 -17.45 -8.42
C ASP A 24 7.31 -18.27 -7.12
N GLN A 25 7.85 -17.63 -6.09
CA GLN A 25 8.09 -18.27 -4.79
C GLN A 25 6.94 -18.07 -3.80
N VAL A 26 5.92 -17.28 -4.17
CA VAL A 26 4.86 -16.86 -3.26
C VAL A 26 3.49 -17.09 -3.89
N GLU A 27 2.75 -18.04 -3.36
CA GLU A 27 1.34 -18.21 -3.71
C GLU A 27 0.48 -17.14 -3.06
N ILE A 28 -0.49 -16.61 -3.84
CA ILE A 28 -1.43 -15.60 -3.35
C ILE A 28 -2.78 -16.26 -3.13
N HIS A 29 -3.25 -16.26 -1.86
CA HIS A 29 -4.54 -16.78 -1.47
C HIS A 29 -5.48 -15.65 -1.08
N TYR A 30 -6.69 -15.66 -1.61
CA TYR A 30 -7.73 -14.72 -1.22
C TYR A 30 -8.05 -14.86 0.27
N ALA A 31 -8.28 -13.72 0.93
CA ALA A 31 -8.76 -13.65 2.30
C ALA A 31 -9.93 -12.66 2.39
N ASP A 32 -11.02 -13.12 2.99
CA ASP A 32 -12.19 -12.29 3.25
C ASP A 32 -12.14 -11.75 4.69
N THR A 33 -11.81 -10.48 4.82
CA THR A 33 -11.71 -9.80 6.12
C THR A 33 -13.08 -9.62 6.81
N THR A 34 -14.18 -9.80 6.08
CA THR A 34 -15.55 -9.65 6.62
C THR A 34 -16.13 -11.00 7.08
N ASN A 35 -15.62 -12.11 6.55
CA ASN A 35 -16.08 -13.44 6.96
C ASN A 35 -15.44 -13.86 8.29
N PRO A 36 -16.22 -14.06 9.37
CA PRO A 36 -15.67 -14.52 10.65
C PRO A 36 -15.07 -15.91 10.61
N GLU A 37 -15.49 -16.76 9.67
CA GLU A 37 -15.01 -18.14 9.51
C GLU A 37 -13.72 -18.24 8.66
N ASP A 38 -13.26 -17.13 8.06
CA ASP A 38 -11.98 -17.12 7.35
C ASP A 38 -10.83 -17.38 8.33
N SER A 39 -9.95 -18.31 7.98
CA SER A 39 -8.75 -18.66 8.76
C SER A 39 -7.78 -17.50 8.99
N LEU A 40 -8.01 -16.35 8.33
CA LEU A 40 -7.20 -15.14 8.48
C LEU A 40 -6.97 -14.75 9.95
N ARG A 41 -8.00 -14.86 10.80
CA ARG A 41 -7.90 -14.48 12.23
C ARG A 41 -7.02 -15.41 13.05
N GLN A 42 -6.80 -16.64 12.57
CA GLN A 42 -5.83 -17.58 13.16
C GLN A 42 -4.40 -17.22 12.74
N GLN A 43 -4.23 -16.64 11.56
CA GLN A 43 -2.94 -16.23 10.97
C GLN A 43 -2.52 -14.82 11.40
N ASN A 44 -3.50 -13.92 11.57
CA ASN A 44 -3.30 -12.59 12.12
C ASN A 44 -4.47 -12.26 13.07
N PRO A 45 -4.23 -12.16 14.38
CA PRO A 45 -5.30 -11.92 15.37
C PRO A 45 -6.04 -10.60 15.14
N LEU A 46 -5.46 -9.65 14.39
CA LEU A 46 -6.14 -8.40 14.00
C LEU A 46 -7.12 -8.58 12.84
N GLY A 47 -7.18 -9.76 12.19
CA GLY A 47 -8.05 -10.02 11.04
C GLY A 47 -7.74 -9.13 9.83
N LYS A 48 -6.50 -8.63 9.72
CA LYS A 48 -6.07 -7.73 8.64
C LYS A 48 -5.19 -8.43 7.62
N ILE A 49 -5.28 -7.98 6.39
CA ILE A 49 -4.39 -8.35 5.28
C ILE A 49 -3.45 -7.19 4.93
N PRO A 50 -2.26 -7.46 4.37
CA PRO A 50 -1.71 -8.78 4.01
C PRO A 50 -1.13 -9.54 5.20
N VAL A 51 -1.09 -10.88 5.06
CA VAL A 51 -0.36 -11.78 5.95
C VAL A 51 0.46 -12.75 5.11
N LEU A 52 1.73 -12.89 5.43
CA LEU A 52 2.59 -13.91 4.84
C LEU A 52 2.65 -15.10 5.80
N VAL A 53 2.17 -16.26 5.35
CA VAL A 53 2.28 -17.51 6.07
C VAL A 53 3.49 -18.26 5.54
N LEU A 54 4.41 -18.62 6.42
CA LEU A 54 5.64 -19.35 6.09
C LEU A 54 5.40 -20.87 6.04
N ALA A 55 6.37 -21.62 5.53
CA ALA A 55 6.28 -23.06 5.39
C ALA A 55 6.16 -23.81 6.73
N ASP A 56 6.67 -23.24 7.81
CA ASP A 56 6.55 -23.78 9.16
C ASP A 56 5.21 -23.42 9.84
N GLY A 57 4.32 -22.71 9.14
CA GLY A 57 3.04 -22.27 9.64
C GLY A 57 3.07 -20.95 10.42
N SER A 58 4.24 -20.36 10.67
CA SER A 58 4.35 -19.05 11.29
C SER A 58 3.86 -17.94 10.35
N SER A 59 3.47 -16.80 10.90
CA SER A 59 2.90 -15.70 10.15
C SER A 59 3.65 -14.39 10.38
N ILE A 60 3.84 -13.64 9.30
CA ILE A 60 4.44 -12.29 9.31
C ILE A 60 3.37 -11.29 8.87
N TYR A 61 3.20 -10.22 9.61
CA TYR A 61 2.35 -9.05 9.35
C TYR A 61 2.90 -7.84 10.14
N ASP A 62 2.63 -6.57 9.76
CA ASP A 62 1.84 -6.13 8.60
C ASP A 62 2.70 -6.03 7.32
N SER A 63 2.20 -5.28 6.32
CA SER A 63 2.87 -5.10 5.03
C SER A 63 4.28 -4.52 5.13
N ARG A 64 4.58 -3.74 6.17
CA ARG A 64 5.91 -3.15 6.42
C ARG A 64 6.91 -4.23 6.76
N VAL A 65 6.54 -5.12 7.68
CA VAL A 65 7.39 -6.24 8.09
C VAL A 65 7.55 -7.25 6.96
N ILE A 66 6.49 -7.52 6.19
CA ILE A 66 6.55 -8.41 5.02
C ILE A 66 7.52 -7.86 3.95
N LEU A 67 7.51 -6.54 3.71
CA LEU A 67 8.45 -5.91 2.79
C LEU A 67 9.90 -6.04 3.26
N GLU A 68 10.16 -5.82 4.53
CA GLU A 68 11.49 -5.97 5.11
C GLU A 68 11.96 -7.44 5.02
N TYR A 69 11.06 -8.39 5.27
CA TYR A 69 11.35 -9.82 5.12
C TYR A 69 11.74 -10.18 3.68
N PHE A 70 10.98 -9.73 2.67
CA PHE A 70 11.31 -10.00 1.27
C PHE A 70 12.58 -9.27 0.80
N ASP A 71 12.80 -8.04 1.25
CA ASP A 71 14.08 -7.35 0.98
C ASP A 71 15.26 -8.12 1.56
N HIS A 72 15.13 -8.62 2.80
CA HIS A 72 16.14 -9.49 3.43
C HIS A 72 16.38 -10.77 2.63
N LEU A 73 15.33 -11.49 2.22
CA LEU A 73 15.45 -12.71 1.41
C LEU A 73 16.15 -12.45 0.06
N ALA A 74 15.95 -11.28 -0.51
CA ALA A 74 16.59 -10.87 -1.76
C ALA A 74 18.04 -10.42 -1.58
N GLY A 75 18.60 -10.49 -0.38
CA GLY A 75 19.98 -10.11 -0.05
C GLY A 75 20.09 -8.76 0.67
N GLY A 76 18.97 -8.08 0.92
CA GLY A 76 18.89 -6.80 1.63
C GLY A 76 19.29 -5.58 0.81
N GLY A 77 18.81 -4.42 1.20
CA GLY A 77 19.20 -3.14 0.61
C GLY A 77 18.65 -2.83 -0.78
N LYS A 78 17.77 -3.68 -1.33
CA LYS A 78 17.20 -3.48 -2.67
C LYS A 78 15.97 -2.57 -2.66
N LEU A 79 15.08 -2.77 -1.70
CA LEU A 79 13.90 -1.93 -1.50
C LEU A 79 14.09 -0.96 -0.35
N ILE A 80 14.79 -1.39 0.69
CA ILE A 80 15.01 -0.62 1.92
C ILE A 80 16.52 -0.41 2.06
N PRO A 81 17.03 0.81 1.83
CA PRO A 81 18.46 1.07 1.91
C PRO A 81 19.07 0.64 3.26
N ALA A 82 20.32 0.16 3.23
CA ALA A 82 21.05 -0.22 4.44
C ALA A 82 21.63 1.02 5.16
N ASP A 83 22.09 2.02 4.40
CA ASP A 83 22.67 3.25 4.94
C ASP A 83 21.60 4.10 5.64
N PRO A 84 21.77 4.46 6.91
CA PRO A 84 20.81 5.26 7.67
C PRO A 84 20.42 6.59 7.02
N ALA A 85 21.33 7.26 6.32
CA ALA A 85 21.08 8.54 5.69
C ALA A 85 20.03 8.46 4.55
N THR A 86 19.92 7.30 3.90
CA THR A 86 18.94 7.03 2.83
C THR A 86 17.78 6.16 3.33
N ARG A 87 18.01 5.29 4.32
CA ARG A 87 17.00 4.40 4.89
C ARG A 87 15.84 5.15 5.52
N PHE A 88 16.14 6.08 6.44
CA PHE A 88 15.09 6.78 7.16
C PHE A 88 14.24 7.70 6.27
N PRO A 89 14.80 8.45 5.30
CA PRO A 89 13.99 9.13 4.29
C PRO A 89 13.07 8.19 3.51
N ALA A 90 13.57 7.04 3.04
CA ALA A 90 12.76 6.06 2.32
C ALA A 90 11.62 5.48 3.17
N LEU A 91 11.90 5.14 4.43
CA LEU A 91 10.88 4.65 5.37
C LEU A 91 9.87 5.74 5.75
N THR A 92 10.29 7.00 5.86
CA THR A 92 9.40 8.14 6.13
C THR A 92 8.46 8.37 4.94
N LEU A 93 8.97 8.29 3.72
CA LEU A 93 8.15 8.36 2.50
C LEU A 93 7.14 7.20 2.45
N ALA A 94 7.57 5.98 2.79
CA ALA A 94 6.68 4.83 2.88
C ALA A 94 5.60 5.03 3.97
N ALA A 95 5.96 5.58 5.13
CA ALA A 95 5.01 5.87 6.19
C ALA A 95 3.99 6.94 5.79
N LEU A 96 4.38 7.93 4.97
CA LEU A 96 3.45 8.92 4.41
C LEU A 96 2.45 8.25 3.46
N GLY A 97 2.92 7.40 2.53
CA GLY A 97 2.05 6.65 1.63
C GLY A 97 1.11 5.69 2.38
N ASP A 98 1.61 4.98 3.40
CA ASP A 98 0.81 4.13 4.28
C ASP A 98 -0.28 4.94 5.01
N GLY A 99 0.06 6.13 5.54
CA GLY A 99 -0.89 7.02 6.20
C GLY A 99 -1.99 7.54 5.27
N ILE A 100 -1.68 7.80 4.00
CA ILE A 100 -2.67 8.15 2.97
C ILE A 100 -3.60 6.94 2.72
N MET A 101 -3.07 5.74 2.59
CA MET A 101 -3.87 4.51 2.39
C MET A 101 -4.74 4.20 3.61
N ASP A 102 -4.23 4.36 4.82
CA ASP A 102 -4.99 4.18 6.06
C ASP A 102 -6.18 5.15 6.12
N ALA A 103 -5.94 6.43 5.86
CA ALA A 103 -6.99 7.44 5.84
C ALA A 103 -8.04 7.16 4.76
N ALA A 104 -7.62 6.76 3.57
CA ALA A 104 -8.51 6.38 2.47
C ALA A 104 -9.34 5.13 2.80
N LEU A 105 -8.76 4.13 3.47
CA LEU A 105 -9.44 2.94 3.91
C LEU A 105 -10.48 3.25 4.99
N LEU A 106 -10.15 4.12 5.94
CA LEU A 106 -11.09 4.56 6.99
C LEU A 106 -12.28 5.30 6.39
N ARG A 107 -12.09 6.15 5.40
CA ARG A 107 -13.18 6.78 4.64
C ARG A 107 -14.07 5.75 3.96
N ARG A 108 -13.45 4.72 3.34
CA ARG A 108 -14.21 3.63 2.71
C ARG A 108 -15.03 2.86 3.74
N TYR A 109 -14.46 2.54 4.89
CA TYR A 109 -15.17 1.81 5.95
C TYR A 109 -16.28 2.64 6.57
N GLU A 110 -16.12 3.95 6.72
CA GLU A 110 -17.16 4.84 7.21
C GLU A 110 -18.45 4.71 6.39
N THR A 111 -18.31 4.60 5.05
CA THR A 111 -19.48 4.44 4.18
C THR A 111 -20.01 3.01 4.08
N MET A 112 -19.16 2.00 4.36
CA MET A 112 -19.54 0.58 4.20
C MET A 112 -20.13 -0.05 5.45
N MET A 113 -19.67 0.38 6.63
CA MET A 113 -19.93 -0.29 7.91
C MET A 113 -21.03 0.41 8.72
N HIS A 114 -21.47 1.58 8.29
CA HIS A 114 -22.57 2.30 8.93
C HIS A 114 -23.87 2.14 8.14
N GLU A 115 -24.97 2.15 8.85
CA GLU A 115 -26.31 2.27 8.25
C GLU A 115 -26.41 3.55 7.42
N PRO A 116 -27.23 3.55 6.35
CA PRO A 116 -27.44 4.74 5.53
C PRO A 116 -27.81 5.97 6.37
N GLY A 117 -27.06 7.05 6.19
CA GLY A 117 -27.24 8.30 6.94
C GLY A 117 -26.55 8.39 8.31
N CYS A 118 -25.89 7.32 8.76
CA CYS A 118 -25.17 7.29 10.04
C CYS A 118 -23.68 7.58 9.95
N ALA A 119 -23.13 7.74 8.74
CA ALA A 119 -21.73 8.09 8.54
C ALA A 119 -21.44 9.52 9.07
N SER A 120 -20.30 9.70 9.72
CA SER A 120 -19.90 10.97 10.31
C SER A 120 -19.18 11.85 9.28
N SER A 121 -19.78 12.98 8.88
CA SER A 121 -19.14 13.97 8.03
C SER A 121 -17.84 14.52 8.66
N LYS A 122 -17.86 14.77 9.96
CA LYS A 122 -16.67 15.24 10.70
C LYS A 122 -15.51 14.23 10.66
N TRP A 123 -15.83 12.94 10.74
CA TRP A 123 -14.81 11.90 10.59
C TRP A 123 -14.25 11.84 9.17
N ASP A 124 -15.14 11.89 8.16
CA ASP A 124 -14.72 11.91 6.75
C ASP A 124 -13.86 13.13 6.43
N GLU A 125 -14.24 14.32 6.90
CA GLU A 125 -13.43 15.55 6.78
C GLU A 125 -12.05 15.40 7.42
N MET A 126 -11.97 14.77 8.60
CA MET A 126 -10.70 14.55 9.28
C MET A 126 -9.79 13.61 8.46
N GLN A 127 -10.34 12.52 7.90
CA GLN A 127 -9.55 11.59 7.09
C GLN A 127 -9.18 12.19 5.73
N SER A 128 -10.11 12.86 5.04
CA SER A 128 -9.80 13.54 3.78
C SER A 128 -8.75 14.63 3.94
N GLY A 129 -8.79 15.38 5.04
CA GLY A 129 -7.76 16.36 5.36
C GLY A 129 -6.35 15.76 5.56
N LYS A 130 -6.25 14.51 6.04
CA LYS A 130 -4.94 13.81 6.08
C LYS A 130 -4.45 13.48 4.68
N ILE A 131 -5.35 12.98 3.82
CA ILE A 131 -5.02 12.67 2.43
C ILE A 131 -4.55 13.93 1.71
N GLU A 132 -5.31 15.03 1.79
CA GLU A 132 -4.97 16.30 1.13
C GLU A 132 -3.60 16.84 1.57
N ARG A 133 -3.33 16.85 2.88
CA ARG A 133 -2.01 17.29 3.37
C ARG A 133 -0.88 16.38 2.92
N GLY A 134 -1.13 15.07 2.88
CA GLY A 134 -0.16 14.10 2.38
C GLY A 134 0.14 14.30 0.89
N LEU A 135 -0.89 14.48 0.07
CA LEU A 135 -0.75 14.77 -1.36
C LEU A 135 -0.04 16.10 -1.61
N ALA A 136 -0.40 17.15 -0.87
CA ALA A 136 0.25 18.46 -0.99
C ALA A 136 1.75 18.40 -0.61
N ALA A 137 2.11 17.58 0.37
CA ALA A 137 3.51 17.36 0.74
C ALA A 137 4.27 16.63 -0.37
N LEU A 138 3.67 15.62 -0.99
CA LEU A 138 4.25 14.87 -2.11
C LEU A 138 4.34 15.73 -3.39
N GLU A 139 3.34 16.56 -3.68
CA GLU A 139 3.35 17.51 -4.82
C GLU A 139 4.50 18.49 -4.71
N LYS A 140 4.75 18.99 -3.49
CA LYS A 140 5.85 19.91 -3.20
C LYS A 140 7.23 19.27 -3.28
N ALA A 141 7.33 17.99 -2.93
CA ALA A 141 8.58 17.23 -2.90
C ALA A 141 8.31 15.82 -3.47
N LEU A 142 8.36 15.73 -4.79
CA LEU A 142 8.09 14.47 -5.51
C LEU A 142 9.04 13.35 -5.05
N PRO A 143 8.55 12.10 -4.99
CA PRO A 143 9.44 10.96 -4.77
C PRO A 143 10.47 10.82 -5.89
N SER A 144 11.53 10.03 -5.65
CA SER A 144 12.59 9.81 -6.63
C SER A 144 12.06 9.44 -8.01
N GLU A 145 12.59 10.08 -9.04
CA GLU A 145 12.26 9.79 -10.45
C GLU A 145 12.87 8.49 -10.95
N THR A 146 13.91 7.99 -10.29
CA THR A 146 14.63 6.76 -10.69
C THR A 146 14.46 5.63 -9.69
N GLY A 147 14.02 5.92 -8.47
CA GLY A 147 13.85 4.93 -7.41
C GLY A 147 12.64 4.01 -7.65
N LEU A 148 12.81 2.76 -7.25
CA LEU A 148 11.74 1.75 -7.13
C LEU A 148 11.82 1.10 -5.74
N GLY A 149 12.17 1.88 -4.73
CA GLY A 149 12.29 1.46 -3.35
C GLY A 149 10.94 1.44 -2.61
N VAL A 150 11.00 1.13 -1.32
CA VAL A 150 9.82 1.00 -0.45
C VAL A 150 8.97 2.26 -0.42
N GLY A 151 9.59 3.44 -0.48
CA GLY A 151 8.88 4.72 -0.49
C GLY A 151 8.05 4.91 -1.74
N GLU A 152 8.69 4.80 -2.92
CA GLU A 152 8.07 5.00 -4.23
C GLU A 152 6.94 3.98 -4.48
N ILE A 153 7.18 2.70 -4.17
CA ILE A 153 6.16 1.64 -4.26
C ILE A 153 4.94 1.99 -3.41
N THR A 154 5.17 2.44 -2.18
CA THR A 154 4.07 2.73 -1.24
C THR A 154 3.26 3.94 -1.70
N VAL A 155 3.93 5.01 -2.15
CA VAL A 155 3.24 6.20 -2.71
C VAL A 155 2.45 5.82 -3.97
N ALA A 156 3.04 5.08 -4.91
CA ALA A 156 2.33 4.64 -6.12
C ALA A 156 1.08 3.80 -5.79
N CYS A 157 1.17 2.90 -4.79
CA CYS A 157 0.02 2.14 -4.32
C CYS A 157 -1.05 3.04 -3.68
N ALA A 158 -0.65 4.06 -2.93
CA ALA A 158 -1.57 5.02 -2.33
C ALA A 158 -2.34 5.81 -3.41
N LEU A 159 -1.61 6.38 -4.39
CA LEU A 159 -2.22 7.12 -5.50
C LEU A 159 -3.15 6.24 -6.33
N GLY A 160 -2.73 5.02 -6.67
CA GLY A 160 -3.57 4.06 -7.38
C GLY A 160 -4.79 3.59 -6.58
N TYR A 161 -4.73 3.59 -5.25
CA TYR A 161 -5.88 3.30 -4.40
C TYR A 161 -6.88 4.47 -4.38
N LEU A 162 -6.38 5.70 -4.35
CA LEU A 162 -7.22 6.90 -4.50
C LEU A 162 -7.91 6.95 -5.86
N ASP A 163 -7.22 6.55 -6.94
CA ASP A 163 -7.84 6.39 -8.26
C ASP A 163 -9.00 5.39 -8.23
N PHE A 164 -8.76 4.23 -7.64
CA PHE A 164 -9.73 3.15 -7.58
C PHE A 164 -10.96 3.48 -6.72
N ARG A 165 -10.76 4.10 -5.55
CA ARG A 165 -11.84 4.31 -4.58
C ARG A 165 -12.52 5.66 -4.68
N PHE A 166 -11.84 6.67 -5.21
CA PHE A 166 -12.32 8.06 -5.24
C PHE A 166 -12.26 8.65 -6.66
N ALA A 167 -12.33 7.78 -7.68
CA ALA A 167 -12.38 8.17 -9.10
C ALA A 167 -11.26 9.13 -9.53
N GLY A 168 -10.11 9.09 -8.87
CA GLY A 168 -8.97 9.94 -9.21
C GLY A 168 -9.18 11.43 -8.95
N ALA A 169 -10.09 11.81 -8.05
CA ALA A 169 -10.41 13.20 -7.75
C ALA A 169 -9.17 14.05 -7.38
N TRP A 170 -8.15 13.44 -6.77
CA TRP A 170 -6.89 14.08 -6.40
C TRP A 170 -6.08 14.63 -7.59
N ARG A 171 -6.27 14.06 -8.79
CA ARG A 171 -5.45 14.36 -9.99
C ARG A 171 -5.53 15.80 -10.45
N THR A 172 -6.71 16.40 -10.31
CA THR A 172 -6.92 17.81 -10.74
C THR A 172 -6.08 18.80 -9.95
N SER A 173 -5.87 18.55 -8.66
CA SER A 173 -5.16 19.46 -7.75
C SER A 173 -3.65 19.16 -7.64
N HIS A 174 -3.17 18.04 -8.19
CA HIS A 174 -1.80 17.56 -8.03
C HIS A 174 -1.19 17.08 -9.36
N PRO A 175 -1.00 17.98 -10.35
CA PRO A 175 -0.55 17.60 -11.70
C PRO A 175 0.88 17.02 -11.73
N GLU A 176 1.78 17.48 -10.85
CA GLU A 176 3.14 16.96 -10.80
C GLU A 176 3.17 15.51 -10.30
N LEU A 177 2.33 15.18 -9.31
CA LEU A 177 2.14 13.79 -8.86
C LEU A 177 1.52 12.90 -9.94
N VAL A 178 0.62 13.43 -10.76
CA VAL A 178 0.08 12.69 -11.92
C VAL A 178 1.20 12.31 -12.86
N GLY A 179 2.03 13.28 -13.28
CA GLY A 179 3.18 13.04 -14.13
C GLY A 179 4.19 12.05 -13.49
N TRP A 180 4.44 12.19 -12.20
CA TRP A 180 5.30 11.25 -11.47
C TRP A 180 4.75 9.81 -11.50
N LEU A 181 3.45 9.63 -11.23
CA LEU A 181 2.81 8.31 -11.24
C LEU A 181 2.85 7.64 -12.61
N GLU A 182 2.67 8.41 -13.68
CA GLU A 182 2.78 7.92 -15.07
C GLU A 182 4.20 7.44 -15.37
N ARG A 183 5.22 8.23 -15.01
CA ARG A 183 6.62 7.84 -15.16
C ARG A 183 6.98 6.63 -14.30
N PHE A 184 6.46 6.55 -13.06
CA PHE A 184 6.62 5.35 -12.21
C PHE A 184 6.00 4.11 -12.89
N ALA A 185 4.76 4.21 -13.38
CA ALA A 185 4.07 3.12 -14.03
C ALA A 185 4.81 2.60 -15.29
N ALA A 186 5.39 3.51 -16.07
CA ALA A 186 6.20 3.16 -17.24
C ALA A 186 7.47 2.37 -16.88
N ARG A 187 8.08 2.65 -15.71
CA ARG A 187 9.29 1.97 -15.23
C ARG A 187 9.00 0.71 -14.42
N CYS A 188 7.77 0.54 -13.95
CA CYS A 188 7.35 -0.58 -13.10
C CYS A 188 6.20 -1.35 -13.77
N PRO A 189 6.46 -2.27 -14.71
CA PRO A 189 5.40 -3.02 -15.41
C PRO A 189 4.45 -3.78 -14.48
N GLY A 190 4.93 -4.21 -13.32
CA GLY A 190 4.12 -4.83 -12.27
C GLY A 190 3.02 -3.92 -11.74
N PHE A 191 3.14 -2.59 -11.90
CA PHE A 191 2.13 -1.65 -11.41
C PHE A 191 0.79 -1.80 -12.13
N ALA A 192 0.80 -1.95 -13.46
CA ALA A 192 -0.41 -2.22 -14.23
C ALA A 192 -0.96 -3.64 -13.96
N ALA A 193 -0.07 -4.64 -13.89
CA ALA A 193 -0.46 -6.03 -13.65
C ALA A 193 -1.12 -6.26 -12.27
N THR A 194 -0.79 -5.44 -11.28
CA THR A 194 -1.33 -5.51 -9.91
C THR A 194 -2.46 -4.51 -9.64
N ALA A 195 -2.98 -3.82 -10.67
CA ALA A 195 -4.08 -2.88 -10.51
C ALA A 195 -5.30 -3.55 -9.85
N PRO A 196 -6.01 -2.85 -8.94
CA PRO A 196 -7.21 -3.38 -8.33
C PRO A 196 -8.30 -3.61 -9.39
N LYS A 197 -9.07 -4.69 -9.18
CA LYS A 197 -10.16 -5.11 -10.09
C LYS A 197 -11.49 -5.15 -9.34
#